data_1195f3d5f5b4d8f8aa8124cde22df8f3
#
_entry.id   1195f3d5f5b4d8f8aa8124cde22df8f3
#
_cell.length_a   1.000
_cell.length_b   1.000
_cell.length_c   1.000
_cell.angle_alpha   90.00
_cell.angle_beta   90.00
_cell.angle_gamma   90.00
#
_symmetry.space_group_name_H-M   'P 1'
#
loop_
_entity.id
_entity.type
_entity.pdbx_description
1 polymer ?
#
loop_
_entity_poly.entity_id
_entity_poly.type
_entity_poly.pdbx_seq_one_letter_code
_entity_poly.pdbx_strand_id
1 'polypeptide(L)'
;MPVRWLVVLLAFAVMTSACGADDTTAPDGGTADPESSGDSAQRFPDVIDAELTATGDGDYEIAVTISSPYDTPERYADGWRVLTADGEVLAEHDLAHDHAGEQPFTRTRGPFAIPGGVDEVIVEGRDLEHGYGGETTTVEVAR
;
A
#
# COMPACT_ATOMS: atom_id res chain seq x y z
N MET A 1 39.98 15.67 -20.69
CA MET A 1 40.55 16.16 -19.43
C MET A 1 39.95 15.31 -18.30
N PRO A 2 40.75 14.45 -17.63
CA PRO A 2 40.20 13.58 -16.59
C PRO A 2 40.26 14.27 -15.23
N VAL A 3 39.14 14.27 -14.52
CA VAL A 3 39.07 14.74 -13.14
C VAL A 3 39.33 13.55 -12.20
N ARG A 4 40.35 13.77 -11.38
CA ARG A 4 40.97 12.79 -10.47
C ARG A 4 40.12 12.58 -9.21
N TRP A 5 39.88 11.32 -8.89
CA TRP A 5 39.33 10.86 -7.62
C TRP A 5 40.33 11.06 -6.47
N LEU A 6 39.90 11.69 -5.41
CA LEU A 6 40.64 11.82 -4.17
C LEU A 6 40.04 10.81 -3.17
N VAL A 7 40.84 9.78 -2.89
CA VAL A 7 40.57 8.78 -1.85
C VAL A 7 41.12 9.35 -0.54
N VAL A 8 40.25 9.56 0.44
CA VAL A 8 40.67 9.85 1.82
C VAL A 8 40.42 8.62 2.67
N LEU A 9 41.51 7.95 3.01
CA LEU A 9 41.59 6.89 4.01
C LEU A 9 41.75 7.55 5.41
N LEU A 10 40.78 7.32 6.29
CA LEU A 10 40.94 7.60 7.71
C LEU A 10 40.92 6.28 8.48
N ALA A 11 42.08 5.90 8.95
CA ALA A 11 42.26 4.83 9.91
C ALA A 11 41.96 5.38 11.32
N PHE A 12 41.15 4.69 12.11
CA PHE A 12 41.07 4.95 13.54
C PHE A 12 41.24 3.68 14.36
N ALA A 13 42.04 3.86 15.40
CA ALA A 13 42.71 2.88 16.19
C ALA A 13 41.79 2.14 17.18
N VAL A 14 42.21 0.91 17.45
CA VAL A 14 41.76 -0.01 18.49
C VAL A 14 42.09 0.56 19.88
N MET A 15 41.10 0.51 20.79
CA MET A 15 41.38 0.50 22.23
C MET A 15 40.66 -0.68 22.87
N THR A 16 41.47 -1.61 23.34
CA THR A 16 41.13 -2.70 24.25
C THR A 16 41.01 -2.19 25.66
N SER A 17 39.99 -2.57 26.40
CA SER A 17 40.00 -2.62 27.85
C SER A 17 39.24 -3.81 28.36
N ALA A 18 39.88 -4.53 29.24
CA ALA A 18 39.52 -5.84 29.75
C ALA A 18 38.73 -5.77 31.07
N CYS A 19 38.07 -6.89 31.35
CA CYS A 19 37.69 -7.48 32.66
C CYS A 19 36.54 -6.86 33.46
N GLY A 20 35.57 -7.75 33.68
CA GLY A 20 34.60 -7.74 34.74
C GLY A 20 33.66 -8.94 34.58
N ALA A 21 34.01 -10.07 35.21
CA ALA A 21 33.14 -11.21 35.39
C ALA A 21 32.13 -10.86 36.49
N ASP A 22 30.85 -11.10 36.22
CA ASP A 22 29.90 -11.54 37.23
C ASP A 22 28.75 -12.32 36.55
N ASP A 23 28.57 -13.49 37.08
CA ASP A 23 27.58 -14.49 36.87
C ASP A 23 26.20 -13.95 37.27
N THR A 24 25.17 -14.10 36.41
CA THR A 24 23.81 -14.44 36.85
C THR A 24 22.88 -14.62 35.64
N THR A 25 22.44 -15.87 35.44
CA THR A 25 21.12 -16.29 35.00
C THR A 25 20.56 -15.65 33.73
N ALA A 26 20.58 -16.44 32.68
CA ALA A 26 19.74 -16.23 31.50
C ALA A 26 18.24 -16.33 31.86
N PRO A 27 17.41 -15.45 31.32
CA PRO A 27 16.07 -15.81 30.90
C PRO A 27 16.03 -15.89 29.37
N ASP A 28 15.67 -17.08 28.93
CA ASP A 28 14.83 -17.39 27.81
C ASP A 28 14.79 -16.38 26.66
N GLY A 29 15.40 -16.79 25.55
CA GLY A 29 15.34 -16.09 24.30
C GLY A 29 13.92 -16.08 23.75
N GLY A 30 13.14 -15.11 24.14
CA GLY A 30 11.97 -14.70 23.39
C GLY A 30 12.44 -14.15 22.04
N THR A 31 12.28 -14.93 21.00
CA THR A 31 12.28 -14.44 19.62
C THR A 31 11.15 -13.43 19.57
N ALA A 32 11.47 -12.15 19.60
CA ALA A 32 10.53 -11.12 19.27
C ALA A 32 10.29 -11.26 17.75
N ASP A 33 9.19 -11.89 17.38
CA ASP A 33 8.60 -11.71 16.08
C ASP A 33 8.43 -10.18 15.90
N PRO A 34 8.74 -9.63 14.72
CA PRO A 34 8.36 -8.28 14.43
C PRO A 34 6.83 -8.27 14.35
N GLU A 35 6.19 -8.03 15.47
CA GLU A 35 4.76 -7.81 15.51
C GLU A 35 4.44 -6.66 14.57
N SER A 36 3.65 -6.99 13.58
CA SER A 36 2.89 -6.10 12.73
C SER A 36 2.11 -5.10 13.59
N SER A 37 2.79 -4.05 14.04
CA SER A 37 2.21 -3.00 14.88
C SER A 37 1.39 -1.98 14.07
N GLY A 38 0.97 -2.35 12.84
CA GLY A 38 0.18 -1.48 11.96
C GLY A 38 -1.32 -1.74 11.96
N ASP A 39 -1.73 -2.93 12.38
CA ASP A 39 -3.03 -3.50 12.03
C ASP A 39 -4.24 -2.92 12.79
N SER A 40 -4.10 -2.58 14.06
CA SER A 40 -5.24 -2.10 14.86
C SER A 40 -5.48 -0.59 14.80
N ALA A 41 -4.60 0.18 14.15
CA ALA A 41 -4.72 1.64 14.01
C ALA A 41 -5.26 2.07 12.65
N GLN A 42 -5.23 1.21 11.63
CA GLN A 42 -5.70 1.52 10.28
C GLN A 42 -7.23 1.60 10.24
N ARG A 43 -7.76 2.73 9.78
CA ARG A 43 -9.21 3.00 9.71
C ARG A 43 -9.80 2.81 8.33
N PHE A 44 -8.98 2.88 7.31
CA PHE A 44 -9.40 2.79 5.91
C PHE A 44 -8.49 1.83 5.17
N PRO A 45 -8.97 1.20 4.10
CA PRO A 45 -8.10 0.42 3.22
C PRO A 45 -7.16 1.35 2.44
N ASP A 46 -5.95 0.90 2.20
CA ASP A 46 -5.00 1.60 1.34
C ASP A 46 -5.03 1.00 -0.06
N VAL A 47 -5.16 1.86 -1.08
CA VAL A 47 -4.97 1.46 -2.48
C VAL A 47 -3.48 1.53 -2.78
N ILE A 48 -2.83 0.38 -2.82
CA ILE A 48 -1.36 0.28 -2.96
C ILE A 48 -0.90 0.11 -4.41
N ASP A 49 -1.80 -0.27 -5.31
CA ASP A 49 -1.53 -0.37 -6.75
C ASP A 49 -2.83 -0.31 -7.55
N ALA A 50 -2.76 0.21 -8.78
CA ALA A 50 -3.86 0.19 -9.72
C ALA A 50 -3.35 0.18 -11.16
N GLU A 51 -3.88 -0.72 -11.99
CA GLU A 51 -3.54 -0.86 -13.40
C GLU A 51 -4.78 -0.63 -14.27
N LEU A 52 -4.70 0.37 -15.16
CA LEU A 52 -5.76 0.74 -16.07
C LEU A 52 -5.48 0.20 -17.49
N THR A 53 -6.43 -0.53 -18.06
CA THR A 53 -6.33 -1.13 -19.38
C THR A 53 -7.46 -0.63 -20.27
N ALA A 54 -7.13 -0.07 -21.44
CA ALA A 54 -8.12 0.31 -22.44
C ALA A 54 -8.75 -0.96 -23.07
N THR A 55 -10.08 -1.02 -23.12
CA THR A 55 -10.84 -2.14 -23.70
C THR A 55 -11.41 -1.81 -25.09
N GLY A 56 -11.36 -0.54 -25.49
CA GLY A 56 -11.81 -0.01 -26.78
C GLY A 56 -12.96 0.99 -26.64
N ASP A 57 -13.16 1.78 -27.66
CA ASP A 57 -14.26 2.76 -27.76
C ASP A 57 -14.33 3.82 -26.62
N GLY A 58 -13.21 4.05 -25.92
CA GLY A 58 -13.13 4.94 -24.77
C GLY A 58 -13.48 4.28 -23.44
N ASP A 59 -13.68 2.98 -23.44
CA ASP A 59 -13.91 2.17 -22.25
C ASP A 59 -12.61 1.59 -21.70
N TYR A 60 -12.59 1.39 -20.38
CA TYR A 60 -11.45 0.91 -19.61
C TYR A 60 -11.87 -0.16 -18.61
N GLU A 61 -10.93 -0.99 -18.26
CA GLU A 61 -10.95 -1.90 -17.11
C GLU A 61 -9.84 -1.53 -16.16
N ILE A 62 -10.07 -1.62 -14.86
CA ILE A 62 -9.06 -1.32 -13.85
C ILE A 62 -8.92 -2.48 -12.87
N ALA A 63 -7.67 -2.92 -12.66
CA ALA A 63 -7.30 -3.85 -11.61
C ALA A 63 -6.76 -3.04 -10.42
N VAL A 64 -7.36 -3.19 -9.25
CA VAL A 64 -7.04 -2.44 -8.04
C VAL A 64 -6.54 -3.38 -6.97
N THR A 65 -5.38 -3.08 -6.40
CA THR A 65 -4.79 -3.82 -5.27
C THR A 65 -4.98 -3.04 -3.97
N ILE A 66 -5.63 -3.69 -3.02
CA ILE A 66 -5.99 -3.12 -1.73
C ILE A 66 -5.24 -3.83 -0.60
N SER A 67 -4.78 -3.04 0.37
CA SER A 67 -4.26 -3.50 1.65
C SER A 67 -5.21 -3.07 2.77
N SER A 68 -5.87 -4.04 3.39
CA SER A 68 -6.76 -3.85 4.54
C SER A 68 -6.52 -4.97 5.57
N PRO A 69 -5.34 -5.00 6.20
CA PRO A 69 -4.94 -6.08 7.11
C PRO A 69 -5.84 -6.19 8.35
N TYR A 70 -6.69 -5.21 8.59
CA TYR A 70 -7.70 -5.22 9.66
C TYR A 70 -9.00 -5.96 9.30
N ASP A 71 -9.11 -6.49 8.07
CA ASP A 71 -10.34 -7.17 7.62
C ASP A 71 -10.77 -8.31 8.53
N THR A 72 -12.04 -8.25 8.91
CA THR A 72 -12.77 -9.30 9.63
C THR A 72 -14.18 -9.41 9.03
N PRO A 73 -14.95 -10.49 9.28
CA PRO A 73 -16.33 -10.58 8.82
C PRO A 73 -17.24 -9.43 9.28
N GLU A 74 -16.90 -8.76 10.39
CA GLU A 74 -17.68 -7.64 10.95
C GLU A 74 -17.27 -6.28 10.41
N ARG A 75 -15.99 -6.14 9.95
CA ARG A 75 -15.45 -4.91 9.40
C ARG A 75 -14.38 -5.20 8.36
N TYR A 76 -14.54 -4.70 7.16
CA TYR A 76 -13.63 -4.96 6.03
C TYR A 76 -13.65 -3.83 5.02
N ALA A 77 -12.71 -3.86 4.08
CA ALA A 77 -12.77 -3.04 2.87
C ALA A 77 -13.95 -3.50 2.02
N ASP A 78 -15.04 -2.73 1.98
CA ASP A 78 -16.28 -3.10 1.30
C ASP A 78 -16.39 -2.56 -0.12
N GLY A 79 -15.36 -1.88 -0.61
CA GLY A 79 -15.32 -1.40 -1.98
C GLY A 79 -14.21 -0.40 -2.27
N TRP A 80 -14.29 0.17 -3.46
CA TRP A 80 -13.44 1.26 -3.92
C TRP A 80 -14.11 2.00 -5.09
N ARG A 81 -13.62 3.20 -5.39
CA ARG A 81 -14.10 4.02 -6.49
C ARG A 81 -12.97 4.61 -7.31
N VAL A 82 -13.29 4.94 -8.57
CA VAL A 82 -12.42 5.66 -9.51
C VAL A 82 -12.96 7.07 -9.69
N LEU A 83 -12.11 8.05 -9.51
CA LEU A 83 -12.45 9.47 -9.56
C LEU A 83 -11.61 10.19 -10.61
N THR A 84 -12.15 11.27 -11.16
CA THR A 84 -11.34 12.29 -11.83
C THR A 84 -10.58 13.14 -10.80
N ALA A 85 -9.58 13.90 -11.22
CA ALA A 85 -8.88 14.87 -10.36
C ALA A 85 -9.83 15.92 -9.73
N ASP A 86 -10.97 16.20 -10.37
CA ASP A 86 -12.01 17.10 -9.85
C ASP A 86 -12.99 16.42 -8.88
N GLY A 87 -12.82 15.12 -8.64
CA GLY A 87 -13.65 14.34 -7.72
C GLY A 87 -14.94 13.77 -8.30
N GLU A 88 -15.11 13.78 -9.63
CA GLU A 88 -16.23 13.11 -10.29
C GLU A 88 -16.02 11.59 -10.24
N VAL A 89 -17.04 10.84 -9.82
CA VAL A 89 -17.01 9.37 -9.77
C VAL A 89 -17.23 8.79 -11.16
N LEU A 90 -16.26 8.04 -11.67
CA LEU A 90 -16.32 7.36 -12.95
C LEU A 90 -16.78 5.90 -12.82
N ALA A 91 -16.40 5.23 -11.75
CA ALA A 91 -16.78 3.86 -11.46
C ALA A 91 -16.73 3.57 -9.96
N GLU A 92 -17.54 2.60 -9.53
CA GLU A 92 -17.50 2.05 -8.17
C GLU A 92 -17.47 0.52 -8.24
N HIS A 93 -16.87 -0.11 -7.26
CA HIS A 93 -16.80 -1.55 -7.10
C HIS A 93 -17.14 -1.93 -5.67
N ASP A 94 -18.13 -2.80 -5.51
CA ASP A 94 -18.55 -3.32 -4.21
C ASP A 94 -17.89 -4.67 -3.94
N LEU A 95 -17.36 -4.84 -2.72
CA LEU A 95 -16.82 -6.07 -2.19
C LEU A 95 -17.82 -6.63 -1.18
N ALA A 96 -18.22 -7.89 -1.36
CA ALA A 96 -19.34 -8.47 -0.62
C ALA A 96 -18.96 -9.19 0.68
N HIS A 97 -17.66 -9.32 0.98
CA HIS A 97 -17.13 -10.05 2.13
C HIS A 97 -15.70 -9.61 2.44
N ASP A 98 -15.20 -9.97 3.60
CA ASP A 98 -13.81 -9.74 4.00
C ASP A 98 -12.79 -10.52 3.17
N HIS A 99 -11.59 -10.00 3.12
CA HIS A 99 -10.45 -10.59 2.42
C HIS A 99 -9.28 -10.85 3.37
N ALA A 100 -9.57 -11.12 4.66
CA ALA A 100 -8.57 -11.30 5.71
C ALA A 100 -7.50 -12.35 5.38
N GLY A 101 -7.84 -13.39 4.64
CA GLY A 101 -6.91 -14.46 4.23
C GLY A 101 -6.15 -14.20 2.92
N GLU A 102 -6.36 -13.06 2.26
CA GLU A 102 -5.82 -12.76 0.92
C GLU A 102 -4.95 -11.48 0.86
N GLN A 103 -4.62 -10.88 1.98
CA GLN A 103 -3.97 -9.57 2.04
C GLN A 103 -2.54 -9.55 1.49
N PRO A 104 -2.18 -8.55 0.66
CA PRO A 104 -3.09 -7.65 -0.08
C PRO A 104 -3.80 -8.39 -1.20
N PHE A 105 -4.97 -7.90 -1.62
CA PHE A 105 -5.75 -8.55 -2.67
C PHE A 105 -6.02 -7.62 -3.85
N THR A 106 -6.22 -8.21 -5.04
CA THR A 106 -6.52 -7.47 -6.27
C THR A 106 -7.89 -7.87 -6.81
N ARG A 107 -8.69 -6.88 -7.20
CA ARG A 107 -9.96 -7.10 -7.90
C ARG A 107 -10.07 -6.17 -9.11
N THR A 108 -10.78 -6.64 -10.12
CA THR A 108 -10.95 -5.93 -11.38
C THR A 108 -12.36 -5.41 -11.54
N ARG A 109 -12.49 -4.19 -12.07
CA ARG A 109 -13.75 -3.54 -12.41
C ARG A 109 -13.71 -3.02 -13.84
N GLY A 110 -14.74 -3.31 -14.60
CA GLY A 110 -14.92 -2.79 -15.96
C GLY A 110 -16.06 -3.51 -16.70
N PRO A 111 -16.35 -3.11 -17.92
CA PRO A 111 -15.85 -1.87 -18.51
C PRO A 111 -16.53 -0.62 -17.93
N PHE A 112 -15.85 0.52 -17.97
CA PHE A 112 -16.41 1.83 -17.66
C PHE A 112 -15.77 2.90 -18.55
N ALA A 113 -16.53 3.97 -18.86
CA ALA A 113 -16.05 5.04 -19.72
C ALA A 113 -15.19 6.06 -18.95
N ILE A 114 -14.11 6.53 -19.58
CA ILE A 114 -13.35 7.69 -19.10
C ILE A 114 -13.54 8.80 -20.16
N PRO A 115 -14.07 9.98 -19.77
CA PRO A 115 -14.30 11.08 -20.69
C PRO A 115 -13.00 11.55 -21.37
N GLY A 116 -13.12 11.98 -22.63
CA GLY A 116 -12.00 12.63 -23.34
C GLY A 116 -11.56 13.90 -22.60
N GLY A 117 -10.27 14.02 -22.32
CA GLY A 117 -9.72 15.15 -21.55
C GLY A 117 -9.39 14.83 -20.10
N VAL A 118 -9.76 13.66 -19.58
CA VAL A 118 -9.27 13.14 -18.29
C VAL A 118 -7.95 12.43 -18.57
N ASP A 119 -6.85 12.96 -18.08
CA ASP A 119 -5.50 12.41 -18.29
C ASP A 119 -5.00 11.52 -17.15
N GLU A 120 -5.64 11.62 -16.00
CA GLU A 120 -5.37 10.78 -14.83
C GLU A 120 -6.65 10.47 -14.06
N VAL A 121 -6.67 9.34 -13.36
CA VAL A 121 -7.73 8.95 -12.44
C VAL A 121 -7.15 8.62 -11.07
N ILE A 122 -7.95 8.83 -10.04
CA ILE A 122 -7.59 8.54 -8.65
C ILE A 122 -8.46 7.37 -8.17
N VAL A 123 -7.83 6.40 -7.52
CA VAL A 123 -8.54 5.27 -6.91
C VAL A 123 -8.50 5.41 -5.40
N GLU A 124 -9.66 5.30 -4.77
CA GLU A 124 -9.86 5.46 -3.32
C GLU A 124 -10.64 4.26 -2.77
N GLY A 125 -10.15 3.69 -1.67
CA GLY A 125 -10.76 2.56 -0.99
C GLY A 125 -11.92 2.98 -0.08
N ARG A 126 -12.79 2.01 0.24
CA ARG A 126 -13.94 2.20 1.13
C ARG A 126 -13.93 1.15 2.24
N ASP A 127 -14.07 1.61 3.48
CA ASP A 127 -14.26 0.78 4.66
C ASP A 127 -15.76 0.69 5.00
N LEU A 128 -16.24 -0.50 5.36
CA LEU A 128 -17.64 -0.77 5.66
C LEU A 128 -18.21 0.14 6.77
N GLU A 129 -17.41 0.49 7.77
CA GLU A 129 -17.85 1.30 8.91
C GLU A 129 -17.58 2.80 8.72
N HIS A 130 -16.45 3.15 8.07
CA HIS A 130 -15.94 4.52 8.02
C HIS A 130 -16.11 5.19 6.65
N GLY A 131 -16.50 4.45 5.61
CA GLY A 131 -16.64 4.98 4.26
C GLY A 131 -15.32 5.13 3.52
N TYR A 132 -15.25 6.09 2.59
CA TYR A 132 -14.08 6.31 1.74
C TYR A 132 -12.92 6.98 2.49
N GLY A 133 -11.68 6.54 2.22
CA GLY A 133 -10.46 7.08 2.79
C GLY A 133 -9.26 6.14 2.65
N GLY A 134 -8.16 6.49 3.30
CA GLY A 134 -6.88 5.77 3.22
C GLY A 134 -5.95 6.32 2.15
N GLU A 135 -4.88 5.61 1.87
CA GLU A 135 -3.98 5.98 0.77
C GLU A 135 -4.65 5.71 -0.58
N THR A 136 -4.46 6.65 -1.50
CA THR A 136 -5.01 6.60 -2.86
C THR A 136 -3.90 6.39 -3.87
N THR A 137 -4.23 5.77 -5.01
CA THR A 137 -3.31 5.63 -6.14
C THR A 137 -3.81 6.44 -7.32
N THR A 138 -2.92 7.20 -7.97
CA THR A 138 -3.20 7.92 -9.21
C THR A 138 -2.66 7.12 -10.39
N VAL A 139 -3.47 6.98 -11.45
CA VAL A 139 -3.13 6.25 -12.67
C VAL A 139 -3.30 7.15 -13.89
N GLU A 140 -2.29 7.21 -14.75
CA GLU A 140 -2.36 7.92 -16.02
C GLU A 140 -3.27 7.17 -17.02
N VAL A 141 -4.08 7.92 -17.76
CA VAL A 141 -4.98 7.39 -18.78
C VAL A 141 -4.24 7.32 -20.13
N ALA A 142 -3.71 6.15 -20.45
CA ALA A 142 -3.14 5.89 -21.77
C ALA A 142 -4.25 5.83 -22.84
N ARG A 143 -4.06 6.56 -23.97
CA ARG A 143 -4.97 6.61 -25.11
C ARG A 143 -4.29 6.21 -26.40
#